data_ec8736b41f2c4f2fa087829c258c01c1
#
_entry.id   ec8736b41f2c4f2fa087829c258c01c1
#
_cell.length_a   1.000
_cell.length_b   1.000
_cell.length_c   1.000
_cell.angle_alpha   90.00
_cell.angle_beta   90.00
_cell.angle_gamma   90.00
#
_symmetry.space_group_name_H-M   'P 1'
#
loop_
_entity.id
_entity.type
_entity.pdbx_description
1 polymer ?
#
loop_
_entity_poly.entity_id
_entity_poly.type
_entity_poly.pdbx_seq_one_letter_code
_entity_poly.pdbx_strand_id
1 'polypeptide(L)'
;WADEVKSFEPVKQTYDMAQLNIQLAKEQKEFLTTWWPNSSLRQRANIETHNCGIGDRSGSFEIQIKKNNAGACHLKRTHGKRGPVNEKTKPSLDEIQTVKVNTLDSYGYENVDVIKVDVEGYEYPVVLGAEETIMRDRPVVQLEMTDGYPDRFGYTVQMIQDWFVERDFIITLADGTEVDDEFTYYKRNAERFFIHKSKYEKTTLEDLLCT
;
A
#
# COMPACT_ATOMS: atom_id res chain seq x y z
N TRP A 1 17.16 -4.94 -2.56
CA TRP A 1 17.01 -3.47 -2.50
C TRP A 1 16.45 -3.00 -3.81
N ALA A 2 15.39 -2.19 -3.79
CA ALA A 2 14.81 -1.64 -5.00
C ALA A 2 15.74 -0.58 -5.60
N ASP A 3 15.90 -0.59 -6.93
CA ASP A 3 16.60 0.46 -7.66
C ASP A 3 15.71 1.67 -7.87
N GLU A 4 14.42 1.45 -8.02
CA GLU A 4 13.41 2.47 -8.25
C GLU A 4 12.17 2.24 -7.38
N VAL A 5 11.62 3.33 -6.83
CA VAL A 5 10.39 3.31 -6.02
C VAL A 5 9.44 4.38 -6.51
N LYS A 6 8.20 3.99 -6.80
CA LYS A 6 7.09 4.90 -7.08
C LYS A 6 6.18 4.93 -5.85
N SER A 7 5.97 6.12 -5.27
CA SER A 7 5.15 6.30 -4.08
C SER A 7 3.97 7.23 -4.37
N PHE A 8 2.82 6.92 -3.80
CA PHE A 8 1.57 7.66 -4.01
C PHE A 8 1.01 8.10 -2.66
N GLU A 9 0.86 9.41 -2.47
CA GLU A 9 0.31 9.99 -1.25
C GLU A 9 -0.71 11.07 -1.61
N PRO A 10 -2.00 10.84 -1.36
CA PRO A 10 -3.04 11.79 -1.74
C PRO A 10 -3.08 13.03 -0.86
N VAL A 11 -2.71 12.94 0.42
CA VAL A 11 -2.76 14.06 1.34
C VAL A 11 -1.57 14.99 1.11
N LYS A 12 -1.84 16.21 0.65
CA LYS A 12 -0.81 17.18 0.26
C LYS A 12 0.24 17.42 1.36
N GLN A 13 -0.18 17.54 2.61
CA GLN A 13 0.72 17.77 3.73
C GLN A 13 1.69 16.60 3.96
N THR A 14 1.18 15.36 3.91
CA THR A 14 1.99 14.14 4.04
C THR A 14 2.94 14.00 2.85
N TYR A 15 2.44 14.27 1.63
CA TYR A 15 3.26 14.29 0.43
C TYR A 15 4.43 15.28 0.55
N ASP A 16 4.18 16.52 0.99
CA ASP A 16 5.22 17.54 1.15
C ASP A 16 6.29 17.10 2.17
N MET A 17 5.86 16.47 3.26
CA MET A 17 6.79 15.90 4.25
C MET A 17 7.64 14.76 3.66
N ALA A 18 7.05 13.89 2.84
CA ALA A 18 7.77 12.83 2.15
C ALA A 18 8.82 13.41 1.18
N GLN A 19 8.46 14.43 0.40
CA GLN A 19 9.39 15.13 -0.50
C GLN A 19 10.57 15.73 0.26
N LEU A 20 10.31 16.42 1.39
CA LEU A 20 11.37 16.97 2.23
C LEU A 20 12.30 15.87 2.76
N ASN A 21 11.75 14.77 3.26
CA ASN A 21 12.54 13.63 3.75
C ASN A 21 13.43 13.02 2.66
N ILE A 22 12.90 12.88 1.43
CA ILE A 22 13.66 12.38 0.28
C ILE A 22 14.80 13.34 -0.07
N GLN A 23 14.55 14.65 -0.08
CA GLN A 23 15.57 15.66 -0.33
C GLN A 23 16.67 15.61 0.71
N LEU A 24 16.34 15.64 2.00
CA LEU A 24 17.30 15.55 3.09
C LEU A 24 18.13 14.26 3.03
N ALA A 25 17.51 13.14 2.65
CA ALA A 25 18.22 11.88 2.48
C ALA A 25 19.22 11.91 1.31
N LYS A 26 18.89 12.62 0.22
CA LYS A 26 19.82 12.83 -0.92
C LYS A 26 21.01 13.71 -0.51
N GLU A 27 20.76 14.82 0.16
CA GLU A 27 21.81 15.73 0.65
C GLU A 27 22.76 15.03 1.65
N GLN A 28 22.19 14.25 2.58
CA GLN A 28 22.99 13.47 3.51
C GLN A 28 23.89 12.43 2.81
N LYS A 29 23.38 11.77 1.76
CA LYS A 29 24.16 10.83 0.94
C LYS A 29 25.33 11.55 0.27
N GLU A 30 25.08 12.69 -0.36
CA GLU A 30 26.13 13.47 -1.04
C GLU A 30 27.24 13.89 -0.05
N PHE A 31 26.86 14.39 1.12
CA PHE A 31 27.80 14.70 2.19
C PHE A 31 28.65 13.49 2.59
N LEU A 32 28.01 12.34 2.87
CA LEU A 32 28.71 11.13 3.31
C LEU A 32 29.63 10.56 2.23
N THR A 33 29.22 10.56 0.96
CA THR A 33 30.07 10.05 -0.14
C THR A 33 31.27 10.96 -0.39
N THR A 34 31.16 12.26 -0.14
CA THR A 34 32.26 13.20 -0.28
C THR A 34 33.33 12.99 0.80
N TRP A 35 32.90 12.77 2.04
CA TRP A 35 33.82 12.66 3.20
C TRP A 35 34.24 11.23 3.51
N TRP A 36 33.48 10.21 3.08
CA TRP A 36 33.74 8.78 3.25
C TRP A 36 33.51 8.00 1.95
N PRO A 37 34.33 8.19 0.92
CA PRO A 37 34.10 7.58 -0.40
C PRO A 37 34.12 6.05 -0.38
N ASN A 38 34.77 5.43 0.63
CA ASN A 38 34.81 3.97 0.80
C ASN A 38 33.75 3.43 1.75
N SER A 39 32.81 4.26 2.22
CA SER A 39 31.70 3.76 3.01
C SER A 39 30.83 2.88 2.12
N SER A 40 30.49 1.69 2.62
CA SER A 40 29.50 0.78 1.99
C SER A 40 28.08 1.34 2.05
N LEU A 41 27.93 2.66 1.82
CA LEU A 41 26.62 3.29 1.69
C LEU A 41 25.99 2.72 0.42
N ARG A 42 25.05 1.79 0.62
CA ARG A 42 24.30 1.16 -0.45
C ARG A 42 23.61 2.25 -1.29
N GLN A 43 23.60 2.05 -2.58
CA GLN A 43 22.88 2.92 -3.50
C GLN A 43 21.43 2.98 -3.02
N ARG A 44 20.95 4.18 -2.73
CA ARG A 44 19.53 4.34 -2.36
C ARG A 44 18.71 4.32 -3.64
N ALA A 45 17.52 3.73 -3.57
CA ALA A 45 16.57 3.73 -4.66
C ALA A 45 16.30 5.14 -5.18
N ASN A 46 16.05 5.24 -6.49
CA ASN A 46 15.48 6.45 -7.04
C ASN A 46 13.99 6.51 -6.65
N ILE A 47 13.61 7.46 -5.79
CA ILE A 47 12.25 7.59 -5.28
C ILE A 47 11.54 8.72 -6.03
N GLU A 48 10.47 8.37 -6.72
CA GLU A 48 9.52 9.29 -7.31
C GLU A 48 8.21 9.25 -6.52
N THR A 49 7.66 10.41 -6.18
CA THR A 49 6.41 10.49 -5.42
C THR A 49 5.36 11.29 -6.17
N HIS A 50 4.12 10.84 -6.08
CA HIS A 50 2.95 11.43 -6.74
C HIS A 50 1.96 11.91 -5.69
N ASN A 51 1.50 13.17 -5.81
CA ASN A 51 0.45 13.69 -4.92
C ASN A 51 -0.95 13.28 -5.44
N CYS A 52 -1.23 12.00 -5.36
CA CYS A 52 -2.53 11.39 -5.67
C CYS A 52 -2.67 10.06 -4.96
N GLY A 53 -3.89 9.55 -4.85
CA GLY A 53 -4.17 8.18 -4.45
C GLY A 53 -4.24 7.24 -5.64
N ILE A 54 -4.23 5.92 -5.36
CA ILE A 54 -4.51 4.87 -6.33
C ILE A 54 -5.86 4.22 -6.00
N GLY A 55 -6.62 3.85 -7.04
CA GLY A 55 -7.92 3.19 -6.91
C GLY A 55 -8.37 2.57 -8.23
N ASP A 56 -9.61 2.08 -8.27
CA ASP A 56 -10.21 1.38 -9.41
C ASP A 56 -10.53 2.28 -10.61
N ARG A 57 -10.51 3.60 -10.42
CA ARG A 57 -10.81 4.59 -11.45
C ARG A 57 -10.19 5.94 -11.15
N SER A 58 -9.93 6.71 -12.20
CA SER A 58 -9.48 8.10 -12.07
C SER A 58 -10.64 9.01 -11.67
N GLY A 59 -10.35 10.00 -10.81
CA GLY A 59 -11.35 10.96 -10.35
C GLY A 59 -10.90 11.80 -9.16
N SER A 60 -11.87 12.53 -8.60
CA SER A 60 -11.68 13.31 -7.37
C SER A 60 -12.51 12.69 -6.25
N PHE A 61 -11.88 12.46 -5.11
CA PHE A 61 -12.45 11.77 -3.96
C PHE A 61 -12.28 12.61 -2.70
N GLU A 62 -13.21 12.46 -1.76
CA GLU A 62 -13.10 13.08 -0.44
C GLU A 62 -12.35 12.15 0.52
N ILE A 63 -11.26 12.65 1.12
CA ILE A 63 -10.52 11.98 2.18
C ILE A 63 -10.77 12.67 3.50
N GLN A 64 -10.93 11.91 4.56
CA GLN A 64 -11.08 12.38 5.92
C GLN A 64 -9.75 12.34 6.64
N ILE A 65 -9.23 13.49 7.01
CA ILE A 65 -7.93 13.67 7.68
C ILE A 65 -8.16 13.82 9.18
N LYS A 66 -7.57 12.95 9.98
CA LYS A 66 -7.61 13.04 11.44
C LYS A 66 -6.52 13.98 11.92
N LYS A 67 -6.89 15.10 12.54
CA LYS A 67 -5.95 16.13 13.02
C LYS A 67 -4.85 15.61 13.96
N ASN A 68 -5.13 14.56 14.71
CA ASN A 68 -4.20 14.03 15.72
C ASN A 68 -3.48 12.75 15.28
N ASN A 69 -3.73 12.24 14.08
CA ASN A 69 -3.10 11.05 13.54
C ASN A 69 -3.08 11.10 12.01
N ALA A 70 -2.03 11.67 11.46
CA ALA A 70 -1.85 11.80 10.01
C ALA A 70 -1.76 10.44 9.29
N GLY A 71 -1.35 9.37 9.99
CA GLY A 71 -1.30 8.01 9.44
C GLY A 71 -2.66 7.31 9.35
N ALA A 72 -3.72 7.87 9.96
CA ALA A 72 -5.06 7.26 9.94
C ALA A 72 -6.03 8.04 9.03
N CYS A 73 -5.54 8.58 7.92
CA CYS A 73 -6.36 9.22 6.91
C CYS A 73 -7.01 8.15 6.04
N HIS A 74 -8.30 8.27 5.76
CA HIS A 74 -9.02 7.31 4.92
C HIS A 74 -10.04 8.01 4.03
N LEU A 75 -10.35 7.40 2.90
CA LEU A 75 -11.43 7.87 2.03
C LEU A 75 -12.77 7.87 2.77
N LYS A 76 -13.62 8.83 2.44
CA LYS A 76 -14.96 8.92 3.03
C LYS A 76 -15.75 7.66 2.69
N ARG A 77 -16.31 7.05 3.73
CA ARG A 77 -17.09 5.80 3.60
C ARG A 77 -18.23 5.95 2.61
N THR A 78 -18.38 4.98 1.75
CA THR A 78 -19.52 4.87 0.83
C THR A 78 -20.58 3.87 1.36
N HIS A 79 -20.17 2.95 2.24
CA HIS A 79 -21.01 1.89 2.80
C HIS A 79 -20.81 1.75 4.33
N GLY A 80 -21.70 1.01 4.96
CA GLY A 80 -21.62 0.70 6.38
C GLY A 80 -22.24 1.77 7.30
N LYS A 81 -22.70 1.34 8.48
CA LYS A 81 -23.21 2.24 9.53
C LYS A 81 -22.03 2.71 10.38
N ARG A 82 -21.97 4.00 10.75
CA ARG A 82 -21.11 4.43 11.84
C ARG A 82 -21.50 3.62 13.08
N GLY A 83 -20.54 2.99 13.71
CA GLY A 83 -20.75 2.41 15.04
C GLY A 83 -21.26 3.48 16.01
N PRO A 84 -21.85 3.11 17.16
CA PRO A 84 -22.39 4.06 18.13
C PRO A 84 -21.28 5.05 18.51
N VAL A 85 -21.56 6.34 18.29
CA VAL A 85 -20.66 7.42 18.69
C VAL A 85 -20.62 7.43 20.22
N ASN A 86 -19.51 7.03 20.77
CA ASN A 86 -19.31 7.17 22.22
C ASN A 86 -19.18 8.66 22.51
N GLU A 87 -20.11 9.24 23.26
CA GLU A 87 -20.15 10.68 23.59
C GLU A 87 -18.86 11.20 24.27
N LYS A 88 -18.03 10.30 24.77
CA LYS A 88 -16.71 10.63 25.34
C LYS A 88 -15.62 10.88 24.29
N THR A 89 -15.81 10.41 23.08
CA THR A 89 -14.99 10.76 21.92
C THR A 89 -15.76 11.77 21.07
N LYS A 90 -15.75 13.04 21.47
CA LYS A 90 -16.14 14.13 20.55
C LYS A 90 -15.35 13.90 19.26
N PRO A 91 -16.00 13.88 18.09
CA PRO A 91 -15.26 13.81 16.85
C PRO A 91 -14.23 14.94 16.88
N SER A 92 -12.95 14.61 16.83
CA SER A 92 -11.95 15.57 16.43
C SER A 92 -12.49 16.18 15.14
N LEU A 93 -12.44 17.47 14.98
CA LEU A 93 -12.86 18.14 13.75
C LEU A 93 -11.96 17.61 12.64
N ASP A 94 -12.39 16.48 12.06
CA ASP A 94 -11.69 15.85 10.94
C ASP A 94 -11.83 16.81 9.76
N GLU A 95 -10.74 17.09 9.13
CA GLU A 95 -10.72 17.91 7.92
C GLU A 95 -11.08 17.01 6.73
N ILE A 96 -11.95 17.50 5.84
CA ILE A 96 -12.25 16.82 4.58
C ILE A 96 -11.47 17.53 3.48
N GLN A 97 -10.66 16.76 2.76
CA GLN A 97 -9.90 17.25 1.62
C GLN A 97 -10.33 16.50 0.36
N THR A 98 -10.44 17.22 -0.76
CA THR A 98 -10.59 16.59 -2.07
C THR A 98 -9.23 16.23 -2.62
N VAL A 99 -9.04 14.97 -2.99
CA VAL A 99 -7.79 14.43 -3.53
C VAL A 99 -8.01 13.83 -4.91
N LYS A 100 -6.97 13.81 -5.73
CA LYS A 100 -6.97 13.07 -6.99
C LYS A 100 -6.70 11.59 -6.73
N VAL A 101 -7.36 10.74 -7.49
CA VAL A 101 -7.12 9.30 -7.53
C VAL A 101 -6.94 8.90 -8.99
N ASN A 102 -5.99 8.00 -9.27
CA ASN A 102 -5.76 7.40 -10.57
C ASN A 102 -5.70 5.88 -10.43
N THR A 103 -5.73 5.17 -11.55
CA THR A 103 -5.39 3.74 -11.55
C THR A 103 -3.88 3.59 -11.65
N LEU A 104 -3.30 2.54 -11.04
CA LEU A 104 -1.87 2.25 -11.20
C LEU A 104 -1.55 1.94 -12.66
N ASP A 105 -2.43 1.20 -13.32
CA ASP A 105 -2.29 0.81 -14.73
C ASP A 105 -2.17 2.03 -15.67
N SER A 106 -2.79 3.16 -15.32
CA SER A 106 -2.69 4.40 -16.14
C SER A 106 -1.30 5.01 -16.22
N TYR A 107 -0.38 4.61 -15.35
CA TYR A 107 1.02 5.06 -15.36
C TYR A 107 1.90 4.24 -16.30
N GLY A 108 1.47 3.04 -16.71
CA GLY A 108 2.21 2.18 -17.64
C GLY A 108 3.57 1.72 -17.12
N TYR A 109 3.74 1.60 -15.80
CA TYR A 109 4.99 1.05 -15.24
C TYR A 109 5.16 -0.41 -15.64
N GLU A 110 6.37 -0.79 -15.97
CA GLU A 110 6.76 -2.14 -16.40
C GLU A 110 7.82 -2.72 -15.46
N ASN A 111 7.90 -4.05 -15.41
CA ASN A 111 8.84 -4.79 -14.57
C ASN A 111 8.70 -4.46 -13.07
N VAL A 112 7.47 -4.41 -12.61
CA VAL A 112 7.15 -4.16 -11.20
C VAL A 112 7.40 -5.44 -10.40
N ASP A 113 8.32 -5.38 -9.43
CA ASP A 113 8.66 -6.54 -8.59
C ASP A 113 7.81 -6.62 -7.32
N VAL A 114 7.48 -5.47 -6.73
CA VAL A 114 6.74 -5.39 -5.47
C VAL A 114 5.72 -4.27 -5.49
N ILE A 115 4.52 -4.54 -4.98
CA ILE A 115 3.49 -3.53 -4.70
C ILE A 115 3.14 -3.62 -3.22
N LYS A 116 3.40 -2.55 -2.45
CA LYS A 116 2.88 -2.41 -1.08
C LYS A 116 1.68 -1.50 -1.07
N VAL A 117 0.59 -1.95 -0.44
CA VAL A 117 -0.66 -1.19 -0.27
C VAL A 117 -1.03 -1.12 1.20
N ASP A 118 -1.20 0.11 1.68
CA ASP A 118 -1.56 0.44 3.05
C ASP A 118 -2.43 1.71 2.98
N VAL A 119 -3.74 1.51 2.80
CA VAL A 119 -4.68 2.57 2.44
C VAL A 119 -5.95 2.58 3.31
N GLU A 120 -5.84 1.99 4.51
CA GLU A 120 -6.85 2.09 5.56
C GLU A 120 -8.25 1.62 5.11
N GLY A 121 -8.31 0.53 4.35
CA GLY A 121 -9.53 -0.13 3.91
C GLY A 121 -9.91 0.11 2.45
N TYR A 122 -9.06 0.70 1.63
CA TYR A 122 -9.30 0.90 0.18
C TYR A 122 -8.45 -0.04 -0.69
N GLU A 123 -7.94 -1.14 -0.13
CA GLU A 123 -7.01 -2.07 -0.75
C GLU A 123 -7.59 -2.70 -2.02
N TYR A 124 -8.85 -3.16 -1.99
CA TYR A 124 -9.45 -3.83 -3.14
C TYR A 124 -9.59 -2.91 -4.38
N PRO A 125 -10.09 -1.67 -4.27
CA PRO A 125 -10.04 -0.74 -5.38
C PRO A 125 -8.62 -0.45 -5.92
N VAL A 126 -7.60 -0.45 -5.05
CA VAL A 126 -6.20 -0.33 -5.50
C VAL A 126 -5.80 -1.55 -6.33
N VAL A 127 -6.11 -2.77 -5.87
CA VAL A 127 -5.86 -4.01 -6.61
C VAL A 127 -6.54 -4.00 -7.97
N LEU A 128 -7.82 -3.59 -8.04
CA LEU A 128 -8.55 -3.50 -9.31
C LEU A 128 -7.95 -2.46 -10.27
N GLY A 129 -7.44 -1.34 -9.74
CA GLY A 129 -6.77 -0.32 -10.56
C GLY A 129 -5.32 -0.64 -10.92
N ALA A 130 -4.82 -1.79 -10.47
CA ALA A 130 -3.50 -2.32 -10.77
C ALA A 130 -3.57 -3.68 -11.50
N GLU A 131 -4.74 -4.12 -11.95
CA GLU A 131 -4.97 -5.46 -12.48
C GLU A 131 -4.06 -5.80 -13.66
N GLU A 132 -3.92 -4.91 -14.64
CA GLU A 132 -3.07 -5.13 -15.81
C GLU A 132 -1.59 -5.28 -15.39
N THR A 133 -1.11 -4.41 -14.49
CA THR A 133 0.25 -4.45 -13.94
C THR A 133 0.49 -5.74 -13.16
N ILE A 134 -0.44 -6.12 -12.26
CA ILE A 134 -0.32 -7.34 -11.46
C ILE A 134 -0.30 -8.59 -12.34
N MET A 135 -1.17 -8.67 -13.34
CA MET A 135 -1.26 -9.83 -14.22
C MET A 135 -0.07 -9.95 -15.18
N ARG A 136 0.47 -8.85 -15.64
CA ARG A 136 1.63 -8.81 -16.55
C ARG A 136 2.93 -9.15 -15.82
N ASP A 137 3.22 -8.44 -14.71
CA ASP A 137 4.53 -8.49 -14.05
C ASP A 137 4.56 -9.50 -12.90
N ARG A 138 3.39 -9.90 -12.39
CA ARG A 138 3.24 -10.83 -11.26
C ARG A 138 4.10 -10.42 -10.06
N PRO A 139 3.97 -9.16 -9.60
CA PRO A 139 4.74 -8.69 -8.45
C PRO A 139 4.37 -9.45 -7.17
N VAL A 140 5.22 -9.39 -6.18
CA VAL A 140 4.78 -9.67 -4.80
C VAL A 140 3.88 -8.53 -4.36
N VAL A 141 2.65 -8.82 -3.95
CA VAL A 141 1.71 -7.79 -3.48
C VAL A 141 1.55 -7.93 -1.96
N GLN A 142 1.93 -6.89 -1.23
CA GLN A 142 1.77 -6.80 0.22
C GLN A 142 0.57 -5.91 0.54
N LEU A 143 -0.42 -6.44 1.24
CA LEU A 143 -1.61 -5.69 1.69
C LEU A 143 -1.70 -5.71 3.22
N GLU A 144 -2.02 -4.55 3.82
CA GLU A 144 -2.48 -4.51 5.20
C GLU A 144 -3.95 -4.90 5.26
N MET A 145 -4.24 -6.04 5.89
CA MET A 145 -5.59 -6.59 5.96
C MET A 145 -6.14 -6.41 7.38
N THR A 146 -6.97 -5.39 7.58
CA THR A 146 -7.62 -5.10 8.86
C THR A 146 -9.11 -5.38 8.77
N ASP A 147 -9.62 -6.26 9.63
CA ASP A 147 -11.04 -6.60 9.70
C ASP A 147 -11.93 -5.36 9.88
N GLY A 148 -13.04 -5.34 9.14
CA GLY A 148 -14.04 -4.26 9.17
C GLY A 148 -13.63 -2.98 8.43
N TYR A 149 -12.39 -2.86 7.92
CA TYR A 149 -12.00 -1.75 7.08
C TYR A 149 -12.60 -1.86 5.66
N PRO A 150 -12.54 -3.02 5.00
CA PRO A 150 -13.15 -3.22 3.68
C PRO A 150 -14.65 -2.93 3.64
N ASP A 151 -15.39 -3.30 4.69
CA ASP A 151 -16.86 -3.09 4.79
C ASP A 151 -17.26 -1.62 4.60
N ARG A 152 -16.34 -0.68 4.81
CA ARG A 152 -16.59 0.77 4.59
C ARG A 152 -16.85 1.10 3.13
N PHE A 153 -16.36 0.25 2.22
CA PHE A 153 -16.40 0.45 0.77
C PHE A 153 -17.18 -0.62 0.03
N GLY A 154 -17.86 -1.53 0.76
CA GLY A 154 -18.79 -2.52 0.20
C GLY A 154 -18.13 -3.79 -0.31
N TYR A 155 -16.95 -4.13 0.17
CA TYR A 155 -16.26 -5.40 -0.12
C TYR A 155 -15.78 -6.07 1.16
N THR A 156 -15.26 -7.27 1.06
CA THR A 156 -14.76 -8.06 2.19
C THR A 156 -13.30 -8.47 1.96
N VAL A 157 -12.61 -8.84 3.04
CA VAL A 157 -11.28 -9.45 2.96
C VAL A 157 -11.30 -10.67 2.06
N GLN A 158 -12.35 -11.50 2.14
CA GLN A 158 -12.50 -12.70 1.30
C GLN A 158 -12.53 -12.36 -0.19
N MET A 159 -13.22 -11.30 -0.60
CA MET A 159 -13.26 -10.89 -2.00
C MET A 159 -11.87 -10.55 -2.56
N ILE A 160 -10.99 -9.97 -1.72
CA ILE A 160 -9.61 -9.69 -2.12
C ILE A 160 -8.85 -11.01 -2.28
N GLN A 161 -8.97 -11.91 -1.32
CA GLN A 161 -8.30 -13.22 -1.35
C GLN A 161 -8.74 -14.03 -2.56
N ASP A 162 -10.04 -14.15 -2.80
CA ASP A 162 -10.60 -14.86 -3.94
C ASP A 162 -10.06 -14.30 -5.26
N TRP A 163 -9.98 -12.96 -5.38
CA TRP A 163 -9.44 -12.31 -6.57
C TRP A 163 -8.01 -12.76 -6.90
N PHE A 164 -7.16 -12.90 -5.89
CA PHE A 164 -5.78 -13.36 -6.07
C PHE A 164 -5.69 -14.86 -6.30
N VAL A 165 -6.44 -15.67 -5.54
CA VAL A 165 -6.43 -17.14 -5.66
C VAL A 165 -6.93 -17.59 -7.04
N GLU A 166 -7.99 -16.97 -7.57
CA GLU A 166 -8.50 -17.21 -8.92
C GLU A 166 -7.49 -16.89 -10.03
N ARG A 167 -6.43 -16.12 -9.71
CA ARG A 167 -5.36 -15.71 -10.63
C ARG A 167 -4.01 -16.38 -10.33
N ASP A 168 -4.06 -17.55 -9.69
CA ASP A 168 -2.88 -18.35 -9.35
C ASP A 168 -1.88 -17.72 -8.39
N PHE A 169 -2.34 -16.82 -7.50
CA PHE A 169 -1.54 -16.37 -6.38
C PHE A 169 -1.80 -17.26 -5.15
N ILE A 170 -0.76 -17.47 -4.35
CA ILE A 170 -0.86 -17.99 -2.99
C ILE A 170 -0.81 -16.83 -2.01
N ILE A 171 -1.33 -17.04 -0.81
CA ILE A 171 -1.39 -16.04 0.25
C ILE A 171 -0.50 -16.53 1.39
N THR A 172 0.43 -15.69 1.83
CA THR A 172 1.30 -16.00 2.95
C THR A 172 1.32 -14.87 3.97
N LEU A 173 1.78 -15.18 5.18
CA LEU A 173 2.20 -14.21 6.19
C LEU A 173 3.67 -13.84 5.96
N ALA A 174 4.17 -12.85 6.71
CA ALA A 174 5.57 -12.40 6.64
C ALA A 174 6.60 -13.49 7.00
N ASP A 175 6.20 -14.50 7.76
CA ASP A 175 7.03 -15.66 8.13
C ASP A 175 6.98 -16.80 7.09
N GLY A 176 6.29 -16.59 5.96
CA GLY A 176 6.12 -17.58 4.90
C GLY A 176 5.00 -18.60 5.16
N THR A 177 4.29 -18.51 6.27
CA THR A 177 3.16 -19.40 6.55
C THR A 177 2.06 -19.15 5.53
N GLU A 178 1.64 -20.19 4.78
CA GLU A 178 0.50 -20.10 3.88
C GLU A 178 -0.80 -19.89 4.66
N VAL A 179 -1.65 -19.03 4.11
CA VAL A 179 -2.95 -18.69 4.67
C VAL A 179 -4.00 -19.51 3.93
N ASP A 180 -4.64 -20.45 4.64
CA ASP A 180 -5.81 -21.18 4.18
C ASP A 180 -7.11 -20.56 4.71
N ASP A 181 -8.25 -21.07 4.27
CA ASP A 181 -9.58 -20.56 4.64
C ASP A 181 -9.87 -20.63 6.15
N GLU A 182 -9.27 -21.60 6.87
CA GLU A 182 -9.43 -21.73 8.33
C GLU A 182 -8.55 -20.71 9.08
N PHE A 183 -7.39 -20.36 8.54
CA PHE A 183 -6.42 -19.47 9.20
C PHE A 183 -6.84 -18.00 9.17
N THR A 184 -7.73 -17.63 8.27
CA THR A 184 -8.21 -16.25 8.04
C THR A 184 -8.89 -15.67 9.29
N TYR A 185 -9.45 -16.52 10.15
CA TYR A 185 -10.25 -16.11 11.30
C TYR A 185 -9.41 -15.66 12.51
N TYR A 186 -8.16 -16.09 12.64
CA TYR A 186 -7.39 -15.96 13.89
C TYR A 186 -6.40 -14.79 13.97
N LYS A 187 -6.02 -14.17 12.86
CA LYS A 187 -5.12 -12.99 12.85
C LYS A 187 -5.81 -11.79 12.23
N ARG A 188 -6.49 -11.02 13.06
CA ARG A 188 -7.38 -9.91 12.67
C ARG A 188 -6.66 -8.70 12.05
N ASN A 189 -5.37 -8.53 12.27
CA ASN A 189 -4.59 -7.40 11.73
C ASN A 189 -3.24 -7.95 11.31
N ALA A 190 -3.12 -8.44 10.08
CA ALA A 190 -1.86 -8.97 9.59
C ALA A 190 -1.60 -8.50 8.16
N GLU A 191 -0.37 -8.13 7.91
CA GLU A 191 0.13 -7.98 6.56
C GLU A 191 0.07 -9.34 5.87
N ARG A 192 -0.45 -9.36 4.64
CA ARG A 192 -0.50 -10.55 3.79
C ARG A 192 0.26 -10.30 2.52
N PHE A 193 0.96 -11.34 2.08
CA PHE A 193 1.75 -11.34 0.87
C PHE A 193 1.07 -12.27 -0.14
N PHE A 194 0.81 -11.73 -1.32
CA PHE A 194 0.23 -12.45 -2.44
C PHE A 194 1.34 -12.69 -3.45
N ILE A 195 1.68 -13.95 -3.66
CA ILE A 195 2.81 -14.37 -4.48
C ILE A 195 2.30 -15.29 -5.57
N HIS A 196 2.57 -14.96 -6.84
CA HIS A 196 2.16 -15.80 -7.94
C HIS A 196 2.90 -17.15 -7.90
N LYS A 197 2.19 -18.27 -8.07
CA LYS A 197 2.72 -19.63 -7.97
C LYS A 197 4.00 -19.86 -8.78
N SER A 198 4.10 -19.26 -9.96
CA SER A 198 5.31 -19.37 -10.80
C SER A 198 6.57 -18.78 -10.18
N LYS A 199 6.43 -17.88 -9.20
CA LYS A 199 7.55 -17.27 -8.46
C LYS A 199 7.79 -18.00 -7.12
N TYR A 200 6.74 -18.50 -6.50
CA TYR A 200 6.80 -19.16 -5.19
C TYR A 200 7.61 -20.46 -5.19
N GLU A 201 7.46 -21.30 -6.22
CA GLU A 201 8.20 -22.57 -6.33
C GLU A 201 9.72 -22.42 -6.48
N LYS A 202 10.22 -21.19 -6.68
CA LYS A 202 11.62 -20.91 -6.99
C LYS A 202 12.40 -20.19 -5.90
N THR A 203 11.73 -19.63 -4.88
CA THR A 203 12.36 -18.63 -4.01
C THR A 203 11.72 -18.61 -2.63
N THR A 204 12.52 -18.49 -1.57
CA THR A 204 11.99 -18.20 -0.24
C THR A 204 11.50 -16.76 -0.16
N LEU A 205 10.62 -16.44 0.80
CA LEU A 205 10.13 -15.07 1.00
C LEU A 205 11.28 -14.08 1.26
N GLU A 206 12.35 -14.54 1.93
CA GLU A 206 13.57 -13.76 2.18
C GLU A 206 14.27 -13.39 0.87
N ASP A 207 14.33 -14.32 -0.10
CA ASP A 207 14.93 -14.05 -1.41
C ASP A 207 14.13 -13.03 -2.23
N LEU A 208 12.78 -13.05 -2.11
CA LEU A 208 11.90 -12.12 -2.83
C LEU A 208 11.90 -10.70 -2.25
N LEU A 209 12.19 -10.56 -0.96
CA LEU A 209 12.23 -9.27 -0.27
C LEU A 209 13.65 -8.69 -0.15
N CYS A 210 14.69 -9.47 -0.44
CA CYS A 210 16.10 -9.08 -0.33
C CYS A 210 16.80 -8.84 -1.66
N THR A 211 16.12 -9.02 -2.81
CA THR A 211 16.62 -8.60 -4.13
C THR A 211 16.31 -7.15 -4.38
#